data_7032b6646f12f3e6c1d728dde41624bc
#
_entry.id   7032b6646f12f3e6c1d728dde41624bc
#
_cell.length_a   1.000
_cell.length_b   1.000
_cell.length_c   1.000
_cell.angle_alpha   90.00
_cell.angle_beta   90.00
_cell.angle_gamma   90.00
#
_symmetry.space_group_name_H-M   'P 1'
#
loop_
_entity.id
_entity.type
_entity.pdbx_description
1 polymer ?
#
loop_
_entity_poly.entity_id
_entity_poly.type
_entity_poly.pdbx_seq_one_letter_code
_entity_poly.pdbx_strand_id
1 'polypeptide(L)'
;LVLLGTGCPAPSYRRFGPSTLIEINGERYLFDTGSGVTQRLNELGLKSSDIDFVFITHIHSDHIVDLYQLYISGWHQGRNKPFKVIGPVGIKHFFTKQLESYYDELKLRKEYEMRPNEDGLNYEIIEIDDDFKFDKENLSIKPFYVDHAPVNPAYGFKINFKKNKTEKSIIISGDTKKSENLIKEALNSDILVHELFVDLKMDEKRMTPETVKNVSKYHTTTQDVGEIASKSNTKNLVLT
;
A
#
# COMPACT_ATOMS: atom_id res chain seq x y z
N LEU A 1 -7.47 -6.50 -9.87
CA LEU A 1 -7.30 -5.64 -8.70
C LEU A 1 -8.27 -6.11 -7.62
N VAL A 2 -7.81 -6.18 -6.38
CA VAL A 2 -8.59 -6.53 -5.19
C VAL A 2 -8.27 -5.55 -4.07
N LEU A 3 -9.29 -4.95 -3.45
CA LEU A 3 -9.13 -4.20 -2.21
C LEU A 3 -9.13 -5.20 -1.04
N LEU A 4 -7.98 -5.36 -0.38
CA LEU A 4 -7.85 -6.23 0.79
C LEU A 4 -8.34 -5.52 2.06
N GLY A 5 -8.13 -4.21 2.12
CA GLY A 5 -8.58 -3.38 3.22
C GLY A 5 -8.82 -1.94 2.78
N THR A 6 -9.83 -1.30 3.37
CA THR A 6 -10.28 0.07 3.10
C THR A 6 -10.60 0.79 4.41
N GLY A 7 -9.98 0.35 5.50
CA GLY A 7 -10.17 0.93 6.83
C GLY A 7 -9.20 2.07 7.09
N CYS A 8 -9.18 2.52 8.32
CA CYS A 8 -8.34 3.58 8.85
C CYS A 8 -7.62 3.07 10.10
N PRO A 9 -6.82 3.87 10.84
CA PRO A 9 -6.11 3.41 12.02
C PRO A 9 -6.99 2.75 13.09
N ALA A 10 -8.29 3.14 13.16
CA ALA A 10 -9.21 2.51 14.08
C ALA A 10 -9.64 1.12 13.60
N PRO A 11 -9.43 0.08 14.42
CA PRO A 11 -9.69 -1.28 13.99
C PRO A 11 -11.17 -1.55 13.70
N SER A 12 -11.42 -2.31 12.65
CA SER A 12 -12.77 -2.78 12.29
C SER A 12 -12.68 -4.20 11.76
N TYR A 13 -13.54 -5.08 12.22
CA TYR A 13 -13.64 -6.44 11.67
C TYR A 13 -14.31 -6.50 10.29
N ARG A 14 -14.92 -5.40 9.85
CA ARG A 14 -15.54 -5.29 8.52
C ARG A 14 -14.64 -4.65 7.49
N ARG A 15 -13.68 -3.83 7.95
CA ARG A 15 -12.75 -3.10 7.08
C ARG A 15 -11.37 -3.19 7.71
N PHE A 16 -10.52 -3.96 7.10
CA PHE A 16 -9.10 -4.04 7.47
C PHE A 16 -8.35 -2.79 7.01
N GLY A 17 -7.13 -2.60 7.50
CA GLY A 17 -6.29 -1.44 7.15
C GLY A 17 -6.00 -1.33 5.65
N PRO A 18 -5.60 -0.14 5.15
CA PRO A 18 -5.42 0.11 3.73
C PRO A 18 -4.47 -0.90 3.08
N SER A 19 -4.97 -1.62 2.08
CA SER A 19 -4.14 -2.51 1.27
C SER A 19 -4.85 -2.91 -0.02
N THR A 20 -4.12 -2.84 -1.14
CA THR A 20 -4.63 -3.12 -2.47
C THR A 20 -3.72 -4.12 -3.17
N LEU A 21 -4.29 -5.21 -3.66
CA LEU A 21 -3.57 -6.23 -4.42
C LEU A 21 -3.86 -6.09 -5.91
N ILE A 22 -2.79 -6.09 -6.72
CA ILE A 22 -2.87 -6.16 -8.17
C ILE A 22 -2.11 -7.40 -8.64
N GLU A 23 -2.76 -8.23 -9.46
CA GLU A 23 -2.11 -9.36 -10.11
C GLU A 23 -1.99 -9.08 -11.61
N ILE A 24 -0.77 -9.18 -12.15
CA ILE A 24 -0.45 -8.97 -13.56
C ILE A 24 0.53 -10.06 -13.99
N ASN A 25 0.17 -10.81 -15.02
CA ASN A 25 1.01 -11.89 -15.59
C ASN A 25 1.46 -12.96 -14.56
N GLY A 26 0.64 -13.21 -13.54
CA GLY A 26 0.94 -14.17 -12.48
C GLY A 26 1.83 -13.62 -11.36
N GLU A 27 2.29 -12.38 -11.45
CA GLU A 27 2.98 -11.69 -10.36
C GLU A 27 2.02 -10.83 -9.54
N ARG A 28 2.27 -10.73 -8.24
CA ARG A 28 1.42 -10.05 -7.27
C ARG A 28 2.12 -8.86 -6.65
N TYR A 29 1.51 -7.70 -6.85
CA TYR A 29 1.95 -6.39 -6.40
C TYR A 29 1.00 -5.90 -5.32
N LEU A 30 1.50 -5.78 -4.11
CA LEU A 30 0.72 -5.32 -2.96
C LEU A 30 1.05 -3.87 -2.67
N PHE A 31 0.04 -3.03 -2.58
CA PHE A 31 0.15 -1.61 -2.23
C PHE A 31 -0.39 -1.42 -0.82
N ASP A 32 0.49 -0.98 0.08
CA ASP A 32 0.33 -0.87 1.52
C ASP A 32 0.07 -2.20 2.25
N THR A 33 0.40 -2.20 3.53
CA THR A 33 0.32 -3.37 4.42
C THR A 33 -0.41 -3.01 5.71
N GLY A 34 -1.62 -2.49 5.55
CA GLY A 34 -2.47 -2.17 6.68
C GLY A 34 -2.88 -3.40 7.48
N SER A 35 -3.45 -3.14 8.66
CA SER A 35 -3.79 -4.20 9.61
C SER A 35 -4.68 -5.28 8.99
N GLY A 36 -4.34 -6.55 9.21
CA GLY A 36 -5.09 -7.71 8.73
C GLY A 36 -4.84 -8.09 7.27
N VAL A 37 -3.83 -7.55 6.61
CA VAL A 37 -3.51 -7.87 5.20
C VAL A 37 -3.27 -9.37 4.99
N THR A 38 -2.58 -10.03 5.92
CA THR A 38 -2.29 -11.48 5.84
C THR A 38 -3.56 -12.33 5.94
N GLN A 39 -4.51 -11.94 6.79
CA GLN A 39 -5.81 -12.57 6.93
C GLN A 39 -6.62 -12.43 5.64
N ARG A 40 -6.60 -11.23 5.04
CA ARG A 40 -7.32 -10.97 3.78
C ARG A 40 -6.73 -11.74 2.61
N LEU A 41 -5.40 -11.89 2.55
CA LEU A 41 -4.76 -12.77 1.57
C LEU A 41 -5.23 -14.22 1.75
N ASN A 42 -5.25 -14.71 2.99
CA ASN A 42 -5.69 -16.07 3.29
C ASN A 42 -7.17 -16.32 2.92
N GLU A 43 -8.06 -15.34 3.11
CA GLU A 43 -9.45 -15.42 2.67
C GLU A 43 -9.59 -15.57 1.15
N LEU A 44 -8.64 -15.05 0.38
CA LEU A 44 -8.56 -15.23 -1.08
C LEU A 44 -7.89 -16.56 -1.49
N GLY A 45 -7.48 -17.39 -0.53
CA GLY A 45 -6.72 -18.60 -0.79
C GLY A 45 -5.25 -18.34 -1.15
N LEU A 46 -4.74 -17.13 -0.88
CA LEU A 46 -3.36 -16.73 -1.14
C LEU A 46 -2.53 -16.82 0.14
N LYS A 47 -1.24 -17.06 -0.05
CA LYS A 47 -0.23 -17.04 1.01
C LYS A 47 0.52 -15.71 0.99
N SER A 48 1.04 -15.28 2.13
CA SER A 48 1.97 -14.14 2.19
C SER A 48 3.24 -14.38 1.36
N SER A 49 3.63 -15.65 1.16
CA SER A 49 4.74 -16.05 0.27
C SER A 49 4.48 -15.80 -1.21
N ASP A 50 3.23 -15.64 -1.61
CA ASP A 50 2.83 -15.45 -3.01
C ASP A 50 3.00 -13.99 -3.47
N ILE A 51 3.26 -13.06 -2.55
CA ILE A 51 3.51 -11.66 -2.87
C ILE A 51 4.92 -11.49 -3.42
N ASP A 52 5.03 -10.88 -4.59
CA ASP A 52 6.30 -10.64 -5.28
C ASP A 52 6.93 -9.29 -4.91
N PHE A 53 6.09 -8.26 -4.79
CA PHE A 53 6.52 -6.89 -4.49
C PHE A 53 5.52 -6.20 -3.57
N VAL A 54 6.04 -5.44 -2.63
CA VAL A 54 5.27 -4.55 -1.76
C VAL A 54 5.63 -3.11 -2.07
N PHE A 55 4.65 -2.28 -2.33
CA PHE A 55 4.78 -0.84 -2.53
C PHE A 55 4.13 -0.11 -1.36
N ILE A 56 4.84 0.81 -0.76
CA ILE A 56 4.35 1.62 0.38
C ILE A 56 4.15 3.06 -0.09
N THR A 57 2.94 3.57 0.13
CA THR A 57 2.58 4.94 -0.26
C THR A 57 3.22 5.98 0.66
N HIS A 58 3.15 5.78 1.96
CA HIS A 58 3.72 6.66 2.99
C HIS A 58 3.85 5.93 4.33
N ILE A 59 4.51 6.55 5.32
CA ILE A 59 4.83 5.91 6.61
C ILE A 59 3.83 6.34 7.70
N HIS A 60 2.52 6.22 7.45
CA HIS A 60 1.55 6.17 8.54
C HIS A 60 1.37 4.73 9.04
N SER A 61 1.08 4.61 10.33
CA SER A 61 1.02 3.31 11.00
C SER A 61 0.01 2.34 10.36
N ASP A 62 -1.12 2.83 9.94
CA ASP A 62 -2.19 2.02 9.34
C ASP A 62 -1.88 1.51 7.94
N HIS A 63 -0.86 2.09 7.27
CA HIS A 63 -0.37 1.64 5.97
C HIS A 63 0.79 0.63 6.05
N ILE A 64 1.47 0.54 7.21
CA ILE A 64 2.69 -0.26 7.36
C ILE A 64 2.68 -1.23 8.55
N VAL A 65 1.63 -1.22 9.39
CA VAL A 65 1.61 -1.96 10.67
C VAL A 65 1.86 -3.47 10.49
N ASP A 66 1.34 -4.08 9.43
CA ASP A 66 1.49 -5.51 9.18
C ASP A 66 2.64 -5.86 8.20
N LEU A 67 3.55 -4.91 7.91
CA LEU A 67 4.69 -5.17 7.03
C LEU A 67 5.55 -6.34 7.56
N TYR A 68 5.87 -6.33 8.87
CA TYR A 68 6.58 -7.44 9.50
C TYR A 68 5.76 -8.73 9.51
N GLN A 69 4.47 -8.64 9.79
CA GLN A 69 3.58 -9.80 9.78
C GLN A 69 3.54 -10.47 8.40
N LEU A 70 3.46 -9.69 7.34
CA LEU A 70 3.52 -10.19 5.96
C LEU A 70 4.87 -10.86 5.65
N TYR A 71 5.97 -10.25 6.10
CA TYR A 71 7.32 -10.79 5.95
C TYR A 71 7.48 -12.13 6.65
N ILE A 72 7.17 -12.21 7.94
CA ILE A 72 7.38 -13.43 8.74
C ILE A 72 6.41 -14.55 8.33
N SER A 73 5.14 -14.20 8.07
CA SER A 73 4.15 -15.18 7.59
C SER A 73 4.55 -15.77 6.24
N GLY A 74 5.08 -14.94 5.33
CA GLY A 74 5.56 -15.41 4.05
C GLY A 74 6.71 -16.40 4.19
N TRP A 75 7.65 -16.16 5.09
CA TRP A 75 8.72 -17.12 5.40
C TRP A 75 8.16 -18.43 5.94
N HIS A 76 7.25 -18.38 6.91
CA HIS A 76 6.61 -19.57 7.49
C HIS A 76 5.80 -20.37 6.46
N GLN A 77 5.28 -19.69 5.44
CA GLN A 77 4.51 -20.30 4.35
C GLN A 77 5.37 -20.75 3.17
N GLY A 78 6.70 -20.75 3.33
CA GLY A 78 7.64 -21.32 2.37
C GLY A 78 8.22 -20.34 1.35
N ARG A 79 8.20 -19.02 1.60
CA ARG A 79 8.91 -18.07 0.74
C ARG A 79 10.39 -18.46 0.67
N ASN A 80 10.91 -18.61 -0.55
CA ASN A 80 12.29 -19.00 -0.86
C ASN A 80 13.01 -17.95 -1.73
N LYS A 81 12.50 -16.73 -1.73
CA LYS A 81 13.03 -15.56 -2.46
C LYS A 81 13.06 -14.37 -1.51
N PRO A 82 13.89 -13.33 -1.79
CA PRO A 82 13.91 -12.12 -0.97
C PRO A 82 12.54 -11.43 -0.89
N PHE A 83 12.21 -10.92 0.29
CA PHE A 83 11.06 -10.04 0.49
C PHE A 83 11.38 -8.65 -0.05
N LYS A 84 10.62 -8.18 -1.06
CA LYS A 84 10.91 -6.94 -1.77
C LYS A 84 9.92 -5.85 -1.39
N VAL A 85 10.45 -4.74 -0.89
CA VAL A 85 9.68 -3.55 -0.50
C VAL A 85 10.21 -2.33 -1.21
N ILE A 86 9.32 -1.55 -1.79
CA ILE A 86 9.58 -0.26 -2.42
C ILE A 86 8.72 0.77 -1.70
N GLY A 87 9.31 1.86 -1.23
CA GLY A 87 8.55 2.86 -0.48
C GLY A 87 9.31 4.15 -0.22
N PRO A 88 8.73 5.05 0.56
CA PRO A 88 9.32 6.35 0.84
C PRO A 88 10.61 6.23 1.66
N VAL A 89 11.44 7.25 1.61
CA VAL A 89 12.60 7.40 2.49
C VAL A 89 12.16 7.20 3.95
N GLY A 90 12.91 6.39 4.70
CA GLY A 90 12.62 5.97 6.07
C GLY A 90 12.03 4.56 6.19
N ILE A 91 11.49 3.97 5.11
CA ILE A 91 10.92 2.62 5.15
C ILE A 91 11.96 1.56 5.47
N LYS A 92 13.18 1.72 4.95
CA LYS A 92 14.30 0.83 5.26
C LYS A 92 14.67 0.89 6.74
N HIS A 93 14.75 2.09 7.29
CA HIS A 93 15.01 2.27 8.73
C HIS A 93 13.92 1.63 9.58
N PHE A 94 12.64 1.91 9.26
CA PHE A 94 11.49 1.34 9.96
C PHE A 94 11.54 -0.20 9.98
N PHE A 95 11.70 -0.83 8.81
CA PHE A 95 11.72 -2.29 8.70
C PHE A 95 12.93 -2.92 9.42
N THR A 96 14.11 -2.31 9.29
CA THR A 96 15.31 -2.79 9.97
C THR A 96 15.15 -2.76 11.51
N LYS A 97 14.53 -1.70 12.04
CA LYS A 97 14.25 -1.62 13.48
C LYS A 97 13.21 -2.65 13.95
N GLN A 98 12.24 -2.97 13.13
CA GLN A 98 11.36 -4.10 13.43
C GLN A 98 12.12 -5.42 13.48
N LEU A 99 12.99 -5.71 12.51
CA LEU A 99 13.81 -6.93 12.51
C LEU A 99 14.73 -7.00 13.74
N GLU A 100 15.37 -5.89 14.13
CA GLU A 100 16.19 -5.83 15.34
C GLU A 100 15.37 -6.21 16.59
N SER A 101 14.10 -5.77 16.66
CA SER A 101 13.23 -6.10 17.80
C SER A 101 12.86 -7.59 17.88
N TYR A 102 12.92 -8.30 16.76
CA TYR A 102 12.63 -9.74 16.68
C TYR A 102 13.89 -10.61 16.51
N TYR A 103 15.07 -10.04 16.73
CA TYR A 103 16.35 -10.74 16.48
C TYR A 103 16.45 -12.09 17.16
N ASP A 104 16.17 -12.15 18.48
CA ASP A 104 16.29 -13.39 19.26
C ASP A 104 15.26 -14.44 18.81
N GLU A 105 14.06 -14.01 18.47
CA GLU A 105 13.00 -14.89 17.94
C GLU A 105 13.39 -15.47 16.57
N LEU A 106 13.87 -14.64 15.66
CA LEU A 106 14.31 -15.08 14.33
C LEU A 106 15.52 -16.02 14.43
N LYS A 107 16.47 -15.73 15.32
CA LYS A 107 17.61 -16.58 15.62
C LYS A 107 17.18 -17.95 16.13
N LEU A 108 16.26 -17.99 17.12
CA LEU A 108 15.71 -19.23 17.65
C LEU A 108 15.08 -20.11 16.54
N ARG A 109 14.27 -19.50 15.68
CA ARG A 109 13.61 -20.22 14.58
C ARG A 109 14.59 -20.74 13.55
N LYS A 110 15.64 -19.98 13.25
CA LYS A 110 16.68 -20.39 12.32
C LYS A 110 17.55 -21.52 12.89
N GLU A 111 18.08 -21.34 14.09
CA GLU A 111 19.07 -22.25 14.66
C GLU A 111 18.46 -23.49 15.31
N TYR A 112 17.29 -23.37 15.96
CA TYR A 112 16.66 -24.45 16.69
C TYR A 112 15.60 -25.19 15.85
N GLU A 113 14.71 -24.47 15.16
CA GLU A 113 13.70 -25.08 14.31
C GLU A 113 14.29 -25.62 12.98
N MET A 114 15.49 -25.17 12.60
CA MET A 114 16.22 -25.61 11.42
C MET A 114 15.37 -25.56 10.14
N ARG A 115 14.67 -24.44 9.92
CA ARG A 115 13.81 -24.28 8.75
C ARG A 115 14.58 -24.27 7.45
N PRO A 116 14.12 -24.98 6.38
CA PRO A 116 14.91 -25.23 5.19
C PRO A 116 15.00 -24.03 4.21
N ASN A 117 14.20 -22.99 4.40
CA ASN A 117 14.06 -21.89 3.44
C ASN A 117 14.69 -20.57 3.97
N GLU A 118 15.96 -20.63 4.37
CA GLU A 118 16.69 -19.46 4.89
C GLU A 118 16.65 -18.25 3.92
N ASP A 119 16.70 -18.49 2.61
CA ASP A 119 16.61 -17.43 1.60
C ASP A 119 15.32 -16.62 1.69
N GLY A 120 14.28 -17.18 2.27
CA GLY A 120 13.03 -16.46 2.55
C GLY A 120 13.14 -15.38 3.63
N LEU A 121 14.21 -15.36 4.42
CA LEU A 121 14.53 -14.28 5.36
C LEU A 121 15.30 -13.13 4.71
N ASN A 122 15.83 -13.31 3.52
CA ASN A 122 16.47 -12.23 2.80
C ASN A 122 15.42 -11.16 2.42
N TYR A 123 15.84 -9.92 2.40
CA TYR A 123 14.98 -8.80 2.02
C TYR A 123 15.73 -7.78 1.18
N GLU A 124 14.99 -7.11 0.33
CA GLU A 124 15.46 -6.02 -0.52
C GLU A 124 14.53 -4.83 -0.33
N ILE A 125 15.03 -3.73 0.20
CA ILE A 125 14.25 -2.52 0.43
C ILE A 125 14.82 -1.39 -0.38
N ILE A 126 14.00 -0.87 -1.26
CA ILE A 126 14.32 0.23 -2.17
C ILE A 126 13.54 1.45 -1.69
N GLU A 127 14.26 2.49 -1.32
CA GLU A 127 13.66 3.79 -1.05
C GLU A 127 13.53 4.59 -2.34
N ILE A 128 12.33 5.12 -2.57
CA ILE A 128 12.00 5.87 -3.77
C ILE A 128 12.77 7.19 -3.76
N ASP A 129 13.47 7.46 -4.83
CA ASP A 129 14.10 8.74 -5.16
C ASP A 129 13.49 9.33 -6.45
N ASP A 130 13.99 10.48 -6.88
CA ASP A 130 13.47 11.20 -8.06
C ASP A 130 13.68 10.43 -9.37
N ASP A 131 14.67 9.52 -9.40
CA ASP A 131 15.01 8.72 -10.59
C ASP A 131 14.39 7.32 -10.57
N PHE A 132 13.67 6.99 -9.50
CA PHE A 132 13.10 5.65 -9.34
C PHE A 132 12.13 5.29 -10.46
N LYS A 133 12.35 4.10 -11.04
CA LYS A 133 11.50 3.48 -12.04
C LYS A 133 11.38 1.99 -11.76
N PHE A 134 10.18 1.50 -11.89
CA PHE A 134 9.91 0.06 -11.85
C PHE A 134 9.31 -0.34 -13.20
N ASP A 135 10.16 -0.85 -14.07
CA ASP A 135 9.77 -1.29 -15.40
C ASP A 135 10.07 -2.78 -15.58
N LYS A 136 9.08 -3.50 -16.07
CA LYS A 136 9.16 -4.86 -16.56
C LYS A 136 8.56 -4.90 -17.96
N GLU A 137 8.78 -6.00 -18.72
CA GLU A 137 8.45 -6.14 -20.15
C GLU A 137 7.17 -5.42 -20.61
N ASN A 138 6.07 -5.61 -19.89
CA ASN A 138 4.76 -5.05 -20.25
C ASN A 138 4.11 -4.27 -19.10
N LEU A 139 4.85 -3.95 -18.06
CA LEU A 139 4.40 -3.29 -16.85
C LEU A 139 5.36 -2.17 -16.47
N SER A 140 4.79 -1.00 -16.20
CA SER A 140 5.50 0.13 -15.59
C SER A 140 4.74 0.57 -14.35
N ILE A 141 5.44 0.74 -13.23
CA ILE A 141 4.90 1.31 -12.00
C ILE A 141 5.70 2.56 -11.66
N LYS A 142 5.04 3.70 -11.72
CA LYS A 142 5.65 5.01 -11.47
C LYS A 142 5.05 5.62 -10.20
N PRO A 143 5.85 5.91 -9.16
CA PRO A 143 5.42 6.75 -8.07
C PRO A 143 5.26 8.20 -8.52
N PHE A 144 4.36 8.94 -7.89
CA PHE A 144 4.24 10.38 -8.05
C PHE A 144 3.86 11.02 -6.71
N TYR A 145 4.35 12.22 -6.46
CA TYR A 145 4.05 12.93 -5.22
C TYR A 145 2.57 13.31 -5.13
N VAL A 146 2.00 13.09 -3.95
CA VAL A 146 0.67 13.56 -3.55
C VAL A 146 0.79 14.51 -2.36
N ASP A 147 -0.28 15.22 -2.05
CA ASP A 147 -0.27 16.23 -0.98
C ASP A 147 -0.93 15.69 0.29
N HIS A 148 -0.12 15.12 1.15
CA HIS A 148 -0.54 14.58 2.45
C HIS A 148 0.16 15.28 3.62
N ALA A 149 0.58 16.55 3.42
CA ALA A 149 1.28 17.30 4.45
C ALA A 149 0.48 17.37 5.77
N PRO A 150 1.12 17.10 6.94
CA PRO A 150 2.58 17.19 7.18
C PRO A 150 3.38 15.92 6.87
N VAL A 151 2.79 14.83 6.44
CA VAL A 151 3.52 13.60 6.08
C VAL A 151 4.16 13.78 4.71
N ASN A 152 5.47 13.67 4.66
CA ASN A 152 6.26 13.89 3.46
C ASN A 152 7.56 13.04 3.52
N PRO A 153 7.89 12.27 2.48
CA PRO A 153 7.13 12.12 1.25
C PRO A 153 5.89 11.23 1.37
N ALA A 154 4.89 11.52 0.52
CA ALA A 154 3.74 10.66 0.29
C ALA A 154 3.56 10.47 -1.22
N TYR A 155 3.28 9.22 -1.63
CA TYR A 155 3.21 8.83 -3.03
C TYR A 155 1.85 8.23 -3.40
N GLY A 156 1.36 8.62 -4.57
CA GLY A 156 0.47 7.79 -5.37
C GLY A 156 1.28 6.93 -6.35
N PHE A 157 0.64 5.93 -6.94
CA PHE A 157 1.27 5.05 -7.92
C PHE A 157 0.44 4.98 -9.20
N LYS A 158 1.12 5.15 -10.35
CA LYS A 158 0.57 4.94 -11.68
C LYS A 158 1.09 3.62 -12.23
N ILE A 159 0.19 2.69 -12.47
CA ILE A 159 0.47 1.36 -12.99
C ILE A 159 -0.04 1.30 -14.42
N ASN A 160 0.87 1.19 -15.40
CA ASN A 160 0.54 0.98 -16.80
C ASN A 160 0.88 -0.44 -17.19
N PHE A 161 -0.05 -1.10 -17.84
CA PHE A 161 0.08 -2.49 -18.23
C PHE A 161 -0.38 -2.69 -19.67
N LYS A 162 0.45 -3.41 -20.46
CA LYS A 162 0.15 -3.75 -21.86
C LYS A 162 -0.08 -5.25 -22.00
N LYS A 163 -1.20 -5.62 -22.60
CA LYS A 163 -1.47 -7.01 -23.01
C LYS A 163 -1.96 -7.00 -24.46
N ASN A 164 -1.19 -7.66 -25.32
CA ASN A 164 -1.43 -7.60 -26.76
C ASN A 164 -1.40 -6.14 -27.27
N LYS A 165 -2.50 -5.65 -27.87
CA LYS A 165 -2.64 -4.26 -28.36
C LYS A 165 -3.38 -3.34 -27.39
N THR A 166 -3.71 -3.84 -26.19
CA THR A 166 -4.49 -3.08 -25.20
C THR A 166 -3.57 -2.60 -24.09
N GLU A 167 -3.64 -1.30 -23.83
CA GLU A 167 -2.97 -0.68 -22.69
C GLU A 167 -4.01 -0.33 -21.62
N LYS A 168 -3.71 -0.62 -20.37
CA LYS A 168 -4.54 -0.34 -19.21
C LYS A 168 -3.76 0.45 -18.18
N SER A 169 -4.44 1.34 -17.49
CA SER A 169 -3.85 2.17 -16.46
C SER A 169 -4.68 2.13 -15.18
N ILE A 170 -3.99 1.93 -14.06
CA ILE A 170 -4.55 1.98 -12.72
C ILE A 170 -3.78 3.04 -11.94
N ILE A 171 -4.52 3.88 -11.23
CA ILE A 171 -3.95 4.87 -10.31
C ILE A 171 -4.35 4.47 -8.89
N ILE A 172 -3.38 4.48 -7.99
CA ILE A 172 -3.61 4.37 -6.53
C ILE A 172 -3.19 5.70 -5.92
N SER A 173 -4.11 6.37 -5.23
CA SER A 173 -3.84 7.71 -4.69
C SER A 173 -2.87 7.70 -3.50
N GLY A 174 -2.85 6.63 -2.70
CA GLY A 174 -2.42 6.75 -1.31
C GLY A 174 -3.31 7.75 -0.58
N ASP A 175 -2.89 8.22 0.60
CA ASP A 175 -3.59 9.27 1.31
C ASP A 175 -3.16 10.65 0.78
N THR A 176 -4.13 11.52 0.54
CA THR A 176 -3.89 12.84 -0.04
C THR A 176 -5.12 13.74 0.11
N LYS A 177 -4.92 15.03 0.31
CA LYS A 177 -5.96 15.99 -0.06
C LYS A 177 -6.04 16.13 -1.58
N LYS A 178 -7.01 16.87 -2.08
CA LYS A 178 -7.13 17.15 -3.52
C LYS A 178 -5.82 17.69 -4.09
N SER A 179 -5.25 16.96 -5.04
CA SER A 179 -3.94 17.21 -5.63
C SER A 179 -4.06 17.35 -7.14
N GLU A 180 -3.58 18.48 -7.68
CA GLU A 180 -3.54 18.71 -9.13
C GLU A 180 -2.56 17.71 -9.82
N ASN A 181 -1.49 17.31 -9.14
CA ASN A 181 -0.58 16.30 -9.65
C ASN A 181 -1.27 14.94 -9.81
N LEU A 182 -2.08 14.53 -8.82
CA LEU A 182 -2.87 13.32 -8.91
C LEU A 182 -3.88 13.39 -10.06
N ILE A 183 -4.60 14.51 -10.22
CA ILE A 183 -5.54 14.70 -11.33
C ILE A 183 -4.82 14.53 -12.67
N LYS A 184 -3.64 15.13 -12.82
CA LYS A 184 -2.82 15.01 -14.03
C LYS A 184 -2.38 13.57 -14.31
N GLU A 185 -1.87 12.87 -13.29
CA GLU A 185 -1.41 11.47 -13.45
C GLU A 185 -2.58 10.51 -13.70
N ALA A 186 -3.78 10.83 -13.19
CA ALA A 186 -4.99 10.04 -13.38
C ALA A 186 -5.75 10.31 -14.69
N LEU A 187 -5.28 11.26 -15.53
CA LEU A 187 -5.97 11.60 -16.77
C LEU A 187 -6.24 10.37 -17.65
N ASN A 188 -7.55 10.16 -17.97
CA ASN A 188 -8.07 9.08 -18.79
C ASN A 188 -7.71 7.67 -18.31
N SER A 189 -7.41 7.50 -17.02
CA SER A 189 -7.10 6.19 -16.45
C SER A 189 -8.30 5.22 -16.55
N ASP A 190 -8.02 3.93 -16.62
CA ASP A 190 -9.07 2.90 -16.59
C ASP A 190 -9.67 2.75 -15.19
N ILE A 191 -8.84 2.87 -14.13
CA ILE A 191 -9.25 2.78 -12.74
C ILE A 191 -8.48 3.82 -11.91
N LEU A 192 -9.21 4.56 -11.08
CA LEU A 192 -8.66 5.38 -10.01
C LEU A 192 -9.12 4.78 -8.67
N VAL A 193 -8.19 4.22 -7.91
CA VAL A 193 -8.39 3.84 -6.50
C VAL A 193 -8.02 5.04 -5.66
N HIS A 194 -8.99 5.63 -4.97
CA HIS A 194 -8.81 6.89 -4.24
C HIS A 194 -9.29 6.78 -2.81
N GLU A 195 -8.51 7.33 -1.88
CA GLU A 195 -8.91 7.49 -0.50
C GLU A 195 -10.13 8.38 -0.37
N LEU A 196 -10.87 8.21 0.71
CA LEU A 196 -12.02 9.06 1.02
C LEU A 196 -12.15 9.26 2.52
N PHE A 197 -12.04 10.52 2.95
CA PHE A 197 -12.42 10.92 4.30
C PHE A 197 -13.90 11.24 4.35
N VAL A 198 -14.66 10.39 5.05
CA VAL A 198 -16.11 10.60 5.24
C VAL A 198 -16.33 11.33 6.56
N ASP A 199 -16.79 12.57 6.47
CA ASP A 199 -17.18 13.37 7.62
C ASP A 199 -18.55 12.91 8.15
N LEU A 200 -18.55 11.75 8.82
CA LEU A 200 -19.71 11.28 9.57
C LEU A 200 -19.63 11.80 11.01
N LYS A 201 -20.79 11.99 11.63
CA LYS A 201 -20.85 12.29 13.06
C LYS A 201 -20.12 11.21 13.85
N MET A 202 -18.90 11.52 14.27
CA MET A 202 -18.03 10.61 15.01
C MET A 202 -18.29 10.71 16.51
N ASP A 203 -17.98 9.64 17.25
CA ASP A 203 -17.96 9.68 18.71
C ASP A 203 -16.91 10.72 19.17
N GLU A 204 -17.33 11.74 19.89
CA GLU A 204 -16.47 12.83 20.38
C GLU A 204 -15.36 12.36 21.33
N LYS A 205 -15.51 11.17 21.95
CA LYS A 205 -14.44 10.54 22.72
C LYS A 205 -13.31 10.04 21.83
N ARG A 206 -13.61 9.74 20.57
CA ARG A 206 -12.65 9.29 19.58
C ARG A 206 -12.03 10.45 18.81
N MET A 207 -12.85 11.39 18.36
CA MET A 207 -12.41 12.55 17.59
C MET A 207 -13.26 13.75 17.94
N THR A 208 -12.64 14.77 18.54
CA THR A 208 -13.29 16.04 18.74
C THR A 208 -13.59 16.73 17.39
N PRO A 209 -14.56 17.66 17.32
CA PRO A 209 -14.80 18.45 16.10
C PRO A 209 -13.54 19.12 15.55
N GLU A 210 -12.66 19.60 16.44
CA GLU A 210 -11.37 20.18 16.04
C GLU A 210 -10.43 19.13 15.43
N THR A 211 -10.36 17.93 16.00
CA THR A 211 -9.56 16.81 15.44
C THR A 211 -10.08 16.44 14.06
N VAL A 212 -11.40 16.28 13.88
CA VAL A 212 -12.01 16.00 12.57
C VAL A 212 -11.62 17.07 11.55
N LYS A 213 -11.76 18.36 11.92
CA LYS A 213 -11.36 19.48 11.07
C LYS A 213 -9.86 19.45 10.71
N ASN A 214 -9.01 19.07 11.64
CA ASN A 214 -7.56 19.01 11.36
C ASN A 214 -7.20 17.82 10.47
N VAL A 215 -7.80 16.65 10.71
CA VAL A 215 -7.58 15.45 9.87
C VAL A 215 -8.10 15.68 8.45
N SER A 216 -9.28 16.28 8.29
CA SER A 216 -9.85 16.54 6.95
C SER A 216 -8.99 17.48 6.08
N LYS A 217 -8.05 18.23 6.66
CA LYS A 217 -7.20 19.15 5.90
C LYS A 217 -6.15 18.46 5.03
N TYR A 218 -5.82 17.18 5.34
CA TYR A 218 -4.83 16.44 4.59
C TYR A 218 -5.38 15.13 3.97
N HIS A 219 -6.72 14.99 3.98
CA HIS A 219 -7.46 13.93 3.30
C HIS A 219 -8.45 14.50 2.28
N THR A 220 -8.95 13.65 1.41
CA THR A 220 -9.90 14.04 0.35
C THR A 220 -11.34 13.88 0.83
N THR A 221 -12.13 14.95 0.71
CA THR A 221 -13.56 14.95 1.03
C THR A 221 -14.39 14.26 -0.06
N THR A 222 -15.66 13.94 0.26
CA THR A 222 -16.59 13.36 -0.71
C THR A 222 -16.82 14.26 -1.94
N GLN A 223 -16.84 15.59 -1.74
CA GLN A 223 -16.96 16.55 -2.83
C GLN A 223 -15.69 16.57 -3.70
N ASP A 224 -14.53 16.64 -3.07
CA ASP A 224 -13.25 16.72 -3.79
C ASP A 224 -12.97 15.48 -4.61
N VAL A 225 -13.30 14.27 -4.09
CA VAL A 225 -13.09 13.03 -4.86
C VAL A 225 -13.96 12.98 -6.13
N GLY A 226 -15.19 13.52 -6.06
CA GLY A 226 -16.05 13.66 -7.23
C GLY A 226 -15.46 14.61 -8.27
N GLU A 227 -14.89 15.75 -7.84
CA GLU A 227 -14.21 16.68 -8.72
C GLU A 227 -12.93 16.09 -9.33
N ILE A 228 -12.13 15.37 -8.55
CA ILE A 228 -10.93 14.67 -9.02
C ILE A 228 -11.31 13.67 -10.12
N ALA A 229 -12.29 12.82 -9.88
CA ALA A 229 -12.76 11.83 -10.86
C ALA A 229 -13.27 12.47 -12.14
N SER A 230 -14.03 13.57 -12.02
CA SER A 230 -14.56 14.32 -13.17
C SER A 230 -13.44 14.98 -13.98
N LYS A 231 -12.51 15.69 -13.31
CA LYS A 231 -11.39 16.38 -13.97
C LYS A 231 -10.39 15.42 -14.60
N SER A 232 -10.15 14.28 -13.99
CA SER A 232 -9.25 13.25 -14.53
C SER A 232 -9.87 12.42 -15.64
N ASN A 233 -11.20 12.51 -15.85
CA ASN A 233 -11.93 11.68 -16.81
C ASN A 233 -11.60 10.19 -16.66
N THR A 234 -11.40 9.73 -15.41
CA THR A 234 -11.18 8.31 -15.13
C THR A 234 -12.43 7.48 -15.48
N LYS A 235 -12.24 6.28 -16.02
CA LYS A 235 -13.37 5.44 -16.41
C LYS A 235 -14.10 4.80 -15.22
N ASN A 236 -13.35 4.46 -14.20
CA ASN A 236 -13.88 3.83 -12.98
C ASN A 236 -13.22 4.45 -11.75
N LEU A 237 -14.04 4.91 -10.82
CA LEU A 237 -13.60 5.36 -9.50
C LEU A 237 -13.88 4.25 -8.48
N VAL A 238 -12.87 3.89 -7.69
CA VAL A 238 -12.95 2.94 -6.59
C VAL A 238 -12.53 3.65 -5.33
N LEU A 239 -13.35 3.63 -4.30
CA LEU A 239 -13.11 4.35 -3.03
C LEU A 239 -12.57 3.40 -1.95
N THR A 240 -11.59 3.90 -1.21
CA THR A 240 -10.97 3.19 -0.08
C THR A 240 -11.07 4.01 1.20
#